data_4afc691e220bfdc5dafc8063a7842c01
#
_entry.id   4afc691e220bfdc5dafc8063a7842c01
#
_cell.length_a   1.000
_cell.length_b   1.000
_cell.length_c   1.000
_cell.angle_alpha   90.00
_cell.angle_beta   90.00
_cell.angle_gamma   90.00
#
_symmetry.space_group_name_H-M   'P 1'
#
loop_
_entity.id
_entity.type
_entity.pdbx_description
1 polymer ?
#
loop_
_entity_poly.entity_id
_entity_poly.type
_entity_poly.pdbx_seq_one_letter_code
_entity_poly.pdbx_strand_id
1 'polypeptide(L)'
;MTQMRYLLFVVIGLIGCFPLRAQTPEDNLRDEEYYPFQNGYEEPYSPMIDTDSSLFYRAIQSTGDLFRDATDFKFSFVAYNRRGEPYRPDRMSLNGIRLPSRYIPSMNALYPQKYGEPMNGWHLPTTLDAEYRTSEEPLLPERNAALQFSGRNYLMGLRLTIAENLGRNWDLAATVQGRTGRDLYADGVFSNSLNAAILLSKRFGDRHLFSLLTVVPVSMRSLRTSSTREAFDLTGNPLYNPSWGYQDGKVRSGRIRREAVPLAAAAYRIRLTDATSLAATFTAETGIRRYSSLAWYDAPSPMPDYYRWMPGYQTDPVTRLEMENIWRANDVRYTQIDWDEFYRQNRNSKDGSATYLMEDRVERIANMQLLAEGITRISERLTVRYGIRAARTDSRFYKQMRDLMGRSYFVDRDYYLIDDGVYGNKLQNDLRHPDRIIREGDRFGYDYDLRRNEIGAGGSLEYRADRLRAFI
;
A
#
# COMPACT_ATOMS: atom_id res chain seq x y z
N MET A 1 -43.92 23.33 10.61
CA MET A 1 -43.71 22.30 11.65
C MET A 1 -44.23 20.91 11.25
N THR A 2 -45.27 20.77 10.48
CA THR A 2 -45.89 19.48 10.13
C THR A 2 -45.06 18.66 9.11
N GLN A 3 -44.44 19.28 8.14
CA GLN A 3 -43.61 18.57 7.15
C GLN A 3 -42.31 17.99 7.71
N MET A 4 -41.75 18.60 8.76
CA MET A 4 -40.49 18.12 9.39
C MET A 4 -40.71 16.87 10.24
N ARG A 5 -41.96 16.63 10.73
CA ARG A 5 -42.32 15.40 11.44
C ARG A 5 -42.35 14.18 10.52
N TYR A 6 -42.79 14.34 9.27
CA TYR A 6 -42.81 13.23 8.30
C TYR A 6 -41.42 12.82 7.85
N LEU A 7 -40.46 13.75 7.76
CA LEU A 7 -39.09 13.44 7.40
C LEU A 7 -38.40 12.62 8.52
N LEU A 8 -38.69 12.94 9.78
CA LEU A 8 -38.15 12.22 10.93
C LEU A 8 -38.67 10.77 11.00
N PHE A 9 -39.94 10.53 10.68
CA PHE A 9 -40.53 9.18 10.65
C PHE A 9 -40.03 8.35 9.47
N VAL A 10 -39.71 8.96 8.31
CA VAL A 10 -39.13 8.25 7.14
C VAL A 10 -37.68 7.84 7.44
N VAL A 11 -36.91 8.67 8.13
CA VAL A 11 -35.52 8.32 8.51
C VAL A 11 -35.48 7.23 9.58
N ILE A 12 -36.42 7.26 10.57
CA ILE A 12 -36.52 6.21 11.60
C ILE A 12 -37.06 4.91 11.00
N GLY A 13 -37.98 4.97 10.04
CA GLY A 13 -38.53 3.79 9.35
C GLY A 13 -37.50 3.09 8.42
N LEU A 14 -36.55 3.83 7.85
CA LEU A 14 -35.46 3.26 7.05
C LEU A 14 -34.37 2.59 7.90
N ILE A 15 -34.18 3.03 9.14
CA ILE A 15 -33.21 2.41 10.06
C ILE A 15 -33.72 1.08 10.63
N GLY A 16 -35.03 0.86 10.69
CA GLY A 16 -35.64 -0.34 11.27
C GLY A 16 -35.74 -1.57 10.38
N CYS A 17 -35.41 -1.46 9.07
CA CYS A 17 -35.60 -2.54 8.09
C CYS A 17 -34.35 -3.24 7.59
N PHE A 18 -33.15 -2.85 8.05
CA PHE A 18 -31.94 -3.57 7.69
C PHE A 18 -31.38 -4.30 8.91
N PRO A 19 -31.14 -5.62 8.82
CA PRO A 19 -30.38 -6.30 9.85
C PRO A 19 -28.99 -5.67 9.89
N LEU A 20 -28.67 -4.94 10.95
CA LEU A 20 -27.32 -4.54 11.29
C LEU A 20 -26.49 -5.82 11.51
N ARG A 21 -25.92 -6.34 10.45
CA ARG A 21 -24.82 -7.28 10.58
C ARG A 21 -23.63 -6.44 11.08
N ALA A 22 -23.33 -6.60 12.34
CA ALA A 22 -22.06 -6.17 12.88
C ALA A 22 -20.99 -6.82 12.01
N GLN A 23 -20.20 -6.02 11.27
CA GLN A 23 -19.02 -6.52 10.59
C GLN A 23 -18.10 -7.08 11.67
N THR A 24 -17.87 -8.38 11.62
CA THR A 24 -16.86 -9.01 12.48
C THR A 24 -15.50 -8.44 12.11
N PRO A 25 -14.53 -8.38 13.04
CA PRO A 25 -13.18 -7.94 12.74
C PRO A 25 -12.52 -8.70 11.57
N GLU A 26 -12.99 -9.91 11.26
CA GLU A 26 -12.54 -10.74 10.14
C GLU A 26 -12.97 -10.20 8.77
N ASP A 27 -14.10 -9.49 8.65
CA ASP A 27 -14.53 -8.90 7.38
C ASP A 27 -13.65 -7.72 6.95
N ASN A 28 -12.97 -7.06 7.90
CA ASN A 28 -12.00 -6.00 7.62
C ASN A 28 -10.61 -6.53 7.22
N LEU A 29 -10.32 -7.81 7.46
CA LEU A 29 -9.06 -8.46 7.05
C LEU A 29 -9.06 -8.85 5.56
N ARG A 30 -10.23 -8.87 4.91
CA ARG A 30 -10.34 -9.23 3.48
C ARG A 30 -10.08 -8.08 2.53
N ASP A 31 -10.05 -6.84 3.00
CA ASP A 31 -9.66 -5.68 2.18
C ASP A 31 -8.14 -5.45 2.13
N GLU A 32 -7.35 -6.21 2.88
CA GLU A 32 -5.92 -6.31 2.64
C GLU A 32 -5.75 -7.03 1.30
N GLU A 33 -5.07 -6.39 0.36
CA GLU A 33 -4.71 -6.88 -0.96
C GLU A 33 -4.26 -8.35 -0.90
N TYR A 34 -5.21 -9.28 -0.96
CA TYR A 34 -4.95 -10.70 -1.03
C TYR A 34 -4.44 -11.01 -2.44
N TYR A 35 -3.14 -11.02 -2.59
CA TYR A 35 -2.49 -11.65 -3.73
C TYR A 35 -2.38 -13.14 -3.43
N PRO A 36 -3.15 -14.02 -4.11
CA PRO A 36 -3.22 -15.44 -3.78
C PRO A 36 -1.89 -16.20 -3.92
N PHE A 37 -0.81 -15.54 -4.27
CA PHE A 37 0.52 -16.12 -4.47
C PHE A 37 1.65 -15.37 -3.76
N GLN A 38 1.36 -14.59 -2.73
CA GLN A 38 2.41 -14.05 -1.87
C GLN A 38 2.86 -15.09 -0.84
N ASN A 39 3.68 -16.05 -1.28
CA ASN A 39 4.49 -16.87 -0.39
C ASN A 39 5.75 -16.09 0.04
N GLY A 40 5.57 -14.97 0.66
CA GLY A 40 6.62 -14.17 1.26
C GLY A 40 5.95 -13.20 2.19
N TYR A 41 6.27 -13.28 3.47
CA TYR A 41 5.92 -12.23 4.39
C TYR A 41 6.54 -10.94 3.84
N GLU A 42 5.75 -10.15 3.10
CA GLU A 42 6.07 -8.76 2.96
C GLU A 42 6.08 -8.22 4.39
N GLU A 43 7.23 -7.75 4.86
CA GLU A 43 7.16 -6.87 6.02
C GLU A 43 6.08 -5.85 5.69
N PRO A 44 5.07 -5.70 6.57
CA PRO A 44 4.03 -4.72 6.32
C PRO A 44 4.77 -3.44 5.95
N TYR A 45 4.40 -2.85 4.83
CA TYR A 45 4.93 -1.58 4.39
C TYR A 45 4.84 -0.65 5.60
N SER A 46 5.96 -0.46 6.28
CA SER A 46 6.06 0.66 7.19
C SER A 46 6.06 1.87 6.27
N PRO A 47 4.95 2.60 6.12
CA PRO A 47 5.00 3.85 5.43
C PRO A 47 6.05 4.59 6.19
N MET A 48 7.09 4.98 5.50
CA MET A 48 8.00 5.95 6.08
C MET A 48 7.11 7.12 6.41
N ILE A 49 6.77 7.23 7.67
CA ILE A 49 6.18 8.41 8.22
C ILE A 49 7.13 9.49 7.78
N ASP A 50 6.66 10.29 6.84
CA ASP A 50 7.39 11.45 6.42
C ASP A 50 7.51 12.24 7.70
N THR A 51 8.71 12.23 8.26
CA THR A 51 9.00 12.82 9.54
C THR A 51 8.84 14.34 9.39
N ASP A 52 7.61 14.78 9.37
CA ASP A 52 7.35 16.07 9.97
C ASP A 52 7.85 15.96 11.41
N SER A 53 8.82 16.77 11.75
CA SER A 53 9.48 16.73 13.05
C SER A 53 8.48 16.75 14.21
N SER A 54 7.31 17.37 14.03
CA SER A 54 6.22 17.40 15.02
C SER A 54 5.61 16.02 15.29
N LEU A 55 5.53 15.15 14.28
CA LEU A 55 5.04 13.78 14.39
C LEU A 55 6.01 12.86 15.11
N PHE A 56 7.28 12.97 14.75
CA PHE A 56 8.34 12.20 15.35
C PHE A 56 8.47 12.53 16.85
N TYR A 57 8.40 13.80 17.20
CA TYR A 57 8.42 14.23 18.60
C TYR A 57 7.26 13.68 19.41
N ARG A 58 6.03 13.67 18.83
CA ARG A 58 4.86 13.13 19.54
C ARG A 58 4.87 11.61 19.66
N ALA A 59 5.43 10.90 18.69
CA ALA A 59 5.55 9.44 18.74
C ALA A 59 6.59 8.96 19.76
N ILE A 60 7.61 9.77 20.04
CA ILE A 60 8.71 9.43 20.96
C ILE A 60 8.51 10.04 22.35
N GLN A 61 7.66 11.06 22.49
CA GLN A 61 7.41 11.66 23.79
C GLN A 61 6.70 10.67 24.72
N SER A 62 7.32 10.45 25.89
CA SER A 62 6.67 9.77 27.00
C SER A 62 5.35 10.47 27.34
N THR A 63 4.29 9.70 27.40
CA THR A 63 2.97 10.23 27.75
C THR A 63 2.75 10.27 29.26
N GLY A 64 3.72 9.76 30.06
CA GLY A 64 3.58 9.52 31.49
C GLY A 64 2.70 8.32 31.83
N ASP A 65 2.16 7.62 30.83
CA ASP A 65 1.42 6.37 30.98
C ASP A 65 2.35 5.21 30.60
N LEU A 66 2.85 4.50 31.62
CA LEU A 66 3.79 3.40 31.43
C LEU A 66 3.28 2.28 30.53
N PHE A 67 1.98 1.99 30.58
CA PHE A 67 1.38 0.97 29.72
C PHE A 67 1.39 1.44 28.26
N ARG A 68 1.01 2.67 28.01
CA ARG A 68 1.00 3.24 26.67
C ARG A 68 2.41 3.34 26.10
N ASP A 69 3.36 3.86 26.88
CA ASP A 69 4.75 3.98 26.46
C ASP A 69 5.37 2.61 26.14
N ALA A 70 5.02 1.55 26.89
CA ALA A 70 5.50 0.19 26.65
C ALA A 70 4.83 -0.48 25.44
N THR A 71 3.56 -0.17 25.14
CA THR A 71 2.80 -0.83 24.05
C THR A 71 2.84 -0.09 22.73
N ASP A 72 3.11 1.22 22.76
CA ASP A 72 3.07 2.06 21.56
C ASP A 72 4.42 2.10 20.82
N PHE A 73 5.53 1.72 21.49
CA PHE A 73 6.87 1.79 20.92
C PHE A 73 7.41 0.40 20.54
N LYS A 74 7.84 0.23 19.31
CA LYS A 74 8.67 -0.90 18.86
C LYS A 74 10.06 -0.42 18.49
N PHE A 75 11.06 -1.08 19.06
CA PHE A 75 12.47 -0.84 18.74
C PHE A 75 12.83 -1.48 17.38
N SER A 76 12.14 -1.13 16.33
CA SER A 76 12.55 -1.42 14.95
C SER A 76 11.80 -0.48 14.04
N PHE A 77 12.48 0.23 13.20
CA PHE A 77 11.89 1.24 12.35
C PHE A 77 10.70 1.93 13.02
N VAL A 78 10.59 3.20 13.02
CA VAL A 78 9.57 3.96 13.73
C VAL A 78 8.17 3.42 13.38
N ALA A 79 7.87 2.24 13.84
CA ALA A 79 6.57 1.62 13.85
C ALA A 79 6.14 1.60 15.31
N TYR A 80 5.07 2.28 15.62
CA TYR A 80 4.49 2.22 16.93
C TYR A 80 3.11 1.56 16.85
N ASN A 81 2.79 0.84 17.91
CA ASN A 81 1.46 0.30 18.08
C ASN A 81 0.74 1.16 19.09
N ARG A 82 -0.45 1.61 18.79
CA ARG A 82 -1.26 2.30 19.79
C ARG A 82 -2.09 1.27 20.55
N ARG A 83 -1.90 1.20 21.86
CA ARG A 83 -2.59 0.23 22.73
C ARG A 83 -2.44 -1.23 22.27
N GLY A 84 -1.28 -1.58 21.73
CA GLY A 84 -1.02 -2.93 21.22
C GLY A 84 -1.55 -3.22 19.81
N GLU A 85 -2.34 -2.34 19.21
CA GLU A 85 -2.76 -2.48 17.81
C GLU A 85 -1.63 -2.08 16.85
N PRO A 86 -1.33 -2.90 15.84
CA PRO A 86 -0.34 -2.55 14.84
C PRO A 86 -0.75 -1.29 14.09
N TYR A 87 0.20 -0.42 13.82
CA TYR A 87 -0.02 0.70 12.92
C TYR A 87 -0.42 0.18 11.54
N ARG A 88 -1.62 0.54 11.10
CA ARG A 88 -2.13 0.18 9.78
C ARG A 88 -2.16 1.43 8.90
N PRO A 89 -1.25 1.54 7.93
CA PRO A 89 -1.19 2.67 7.01
C PRO A 89 -2.39 2.76 6.05
N ASP A 90 -3.21 1.74 5.99
CA ASP A 90 -4.41 1.64 5.18
C ASP A 90 -5.60 2.44 5.74
N ARG A 91 -5.49 2.91 6.98
CA ARG A 91 -6.52 3.74 7.63
C ARG A 91 -6.32 5.23 7.37
N MET A 92 -6.09 5.58 6.13
CA MET A 92 -6.04 6.98 5.70
C MET A 92 -7.32 7.34 4.97
N SER A 93 -7.85 8.53 5.21
CA SER A 93 -9.01 9.03 4.48
C SER A 93 -8.86 10.49 4.05
N LEU A 94 -9.48 10.83 2.94
CA LEU A 94 -9.65 12.19 2.45
C LEU A 94 -11.14 12.53 2.46
N ASN A 95 -11.54 13.50 3.28
CA ASN A 95 -12.94 13.88 3.47
C ASN A 95 -13.87 12.68 3.69
N GLY A 96 -13.42 11.67 4.47
CA GLY A 96 -14.18 10.44 4.74
C GLY A 96 -14.04 9.32 3.71
N ILE A 97 -13.45 9.55 2.54
CA ILE A 97 -13.13 8.49 1.58
C ILE A 97 -11.80 7.84 1.95
N ARG A 98 -11.82 6.52 2.16
CA ARG A 98 -10.60 5.74 2.46
C ARG A 98 -9.68 5.72 1.24
N LEU A 99 -8.40 5.98 1.46
CA LEU A 99 -7.37 6.00 0.43
C LEU A 99 -6.20 5.08 0.79
N PRO A 100 -5.53 4.47 -0.20
CA PRO A 100 -4.31 3.71 0.01
C PRO A 100 -3.14 4.56 0.52
N SER A 101 -2.25 3.93 1.27
CA SER A 101 -1.08 4.58 1.91
C SER A 101 -0.08 5.23 0.94
N ARG A 102 -0.12 4.87 -0.34
CA ARG A 102 0.75 5.46 -1.38
C ARG A 102 0.64 6.98 -1.50
N TYR A 103 -0.47 7.57 -1.06
CA TYR A 103 -0.72 9.01 -1.13
C TYR A 103 -0.28 9.77 0.11
N ILE A 104 0.07 9.09 1.22
CA ILE A 104 0.46 9.69 2.49
C ILE A 104 1.58 10.73 2.33
N PRO A 105 2.68 10.48 1.58
CA PRO A 105 3.76 11.46 1.48
C PRO A 105 3.31 12.82 0.92
N SER A 106 2.42 12.80 -0.06
CA SER A 106 1.87 14.02 -0.65
C SER A 106 0.82 14.67 0.24
N MET A 107 -0.03 13.87 0.87
CA MET A 107 -1.06 14.37 1.78
C MET A 107 -0.45 15.05 2.99
N ASN A 108 0.59 14.46 3.59
CA ASN A 108 1.30 15.07 4.72
C ASN A 108 1.94 16.43 4.39
N ALA A 109 2.32 16.62 3.13
CA ALA A 109 2.90 17.88 2.70
C ALA A 109 1.88 18.96 2.39
N LEU A 110 0.67 18.58 1.96
CA LEU A 110 -0.37 19.53 1.54
C LEU A 110 -1.38 19.87 2.64
N TYR A 111 -1.59 18.93 3.57
CA TYR A 111 -2.57 19.12 4.64
C TYR A 111 -1.87 19.21 5.99
N PRO A 112 -1.96 20.33 6.71
CA PRO A 112 -1.48 20.41 8.07
C PRO A 112 -2.25 19.42 8.94
N GLN A 113 -1.55 18.46 9.50
CA GLN A 113 -2.17 17.40 10.28
C GLN A 113 -2.32 17.81 11.73
N LYS A 114 -3.51 17.58 12.27
CA LYS A 114 -3.78 17.57 13.69
C LYS A 114 -3.84 16.14 14.17
N TYR A 115 -2.69 15.57 14.51
CA TYR A 115 -2.64 14.23 15.07
C TYR A 115 -3.25 14.17 16.45
N GLY A 116 -4.06 13.16 16.71
CA GLY A 116 -4.63 12.86 18.02
C GLY A 116 -5.93 13.57 18.34
N GLU A 117 -6.48 14.37 17.44
CA GLU A 117 -7.88 14.75 17.54
C GLU A 117 -8.76 13.60 17.05
N PRO A 118 -9.79 13.19 17.81
CA PRO A 118 -10.69 12.15 17.38
C PRO A 118 -11.37 12.62 16.09
N MET A 119 -11.21 11.82 15.05
CA MET A 119 -11.93 12.01 13.83
C MET A 119 -13.41 11.86 14.12
N ASN A 120 -14.11 12.97 13.94
CA ASN A 120 -15.55 13.10 13.79
C ASN A 120 -16.42 11.94 14.24
N GLY A 121 -16.51 11.70 15.52
CA GLY A 121 -17.63 10.97 16.13
C GLY A 121 -17.97 9.56 15.63
N TRP A 122 -17.38 9.10 14.53
CA TRP A 122 -17.63 7.79 13.95
C TRP A 122 -16.66 6.71 14.46
N HIS A 123 -15.52 7.12 15.01
CA HIS A 123 -14.52 6.20 15.52
C HIS A 123 -14.26 6.47 16.98
N LEU A 124 -14.20 5.42 17.76
CA LEU A 124 -13.65 5.49 19.10
C LEU A 124 -12.26 6.13 19.02
N PRO A 125 -11.86 7.00 19.96
CA PRO A 125 -10.57 7.69 19.94
C PRO A 125 -9.34 6.77 20.09
N THR A 126 -9.50 5.51 19.76
CA THR A 126 -8.52 4.43 19.89
C THR A 126 -7.78 4.14 18.58
N THR A 127 -8.24 4.66 17.42
CA THR A 127 -7.66 4.37 16.13
C THR A 127 -6.76 5.51 15.65
N LEU A 128 -5.60 5.16 15.09
CA LEU A 128 -4.65 6.09 14.46
C LEU A 128 -5.01 6.32 12.99
N ASP A 129 -6.26 6.62 12.72
CA ASP A 129 -6.65 6.96 11.37
C ASP A 129 -6.15 8.37 11.02
N ALA A 130 -5.43 8.50 9.92
CA ALA A 130 -5.06 9.80 9.40
C ALA A 130 -6.20 10.31 8.51
N GLU A 131 -6.90 11.36 8.94
CA GLU A 131 -7.89 12.02 8.12
C GLU A 131 -7.37 13.33 7.58
N TYR A 132 -7.42 13.48 6.28
CA TYR A 132 -7.14 14.71 5.57
C TYR A 132 -8.47 15.35 5.20
N ARG A 133 -8.66 16.60 5.64
CA ARG A 133 -9.88 17.37 5.34
C ARG A 133 -9.53 18.64 4.61
N THR A 134 -10.30 18.94 3.60
CA THR A 134 -10.25 20.26 2.97
C THR A 134 -10.62 21.33 3.99
N SER A 135 -9.71 22.27 4.23
CA SER A 135 -9.91 23.38 5.18
C SER A 135 -10.96 24.36 4.67
N GLU A 136 -11.82 24.83 5.55
CA GLU A 136 -12.73 25.95 5.28
C GLU A 136 -12.00 27.30 5.37
N GLU A 137 -10.92 27.34 6.12
CA GLU A 137 -10.09 28.54 6.29
C GLU A 137 -9.15 28.75 5.11
N PRO A 138 -8.76 30.00 4.82
CA PRO A 138 -7.71 30.31 3.85
C PRO A 138 -6.41 29.56 4.20
N LEU A 139 -5.70 29.10 3.18
CA LEU A 139 -4.35 28.59 3.39
C LEU A 139 -3.42 29.73 3.84
N LEU A 140 -2.61 29.44 4.85
CA LEU A 140 -1.52 30.34 5.20
C LEU A 140 -0.41 30.18 4.16
N PRO A 141 0.11 31.29 3.59
CA PRO A 141 1.23 31.21 2.67
C PRO A 141 2.45 30.54 3.32
N GLU A 142 2.98 29.54 2.65
CA GLU A 142 4.14 28.79 3.13
C GLU A 142 5.02 28.39 1.94
N ARG A 143 6.34 28.45 2.12
CA ARG A 143 7.33 27.93 1.20
C ARG A 143 8.33 27.11 1.99
N ASN A 144 8.36 25.83 1.75
CA ASN A 144 9.19 24.89 2.49
C ASN A 144 10.07 24.08 1.54
N ALA A 145 11.35 23.93 1.91
CA ALA A 145 12.29 23.04 1.27
C ALA A 145 12.90 22.15 2.35
N ALA A 146 12.76 20.82 2.22
CA ALA A 146 13.27 19.87 3.19
C ALA A 146 14.19 18.86 2.53
N LEU A 147 15.42 18.73 3.06
CA LEU A 147 16.33 17.63 2.76
C LEU A 147 16.09 16.52 3.76
N GLN A 148 16.02 15.30 3.26
CA GLN A 148 15.76 14.11 4.05
C GLN A 148 16.90 13.12 3.87
N PHE A 149 17.35 12.53 4.97
CA PHE A 149 18.36 11.48 4.96
C PHE A 149 17.82 10.29 5.76
N SER A 150 18.02 9.09 5.23
CA SER A 150 17.59 7.85 5.89
C SER A 150 18.60 6.75 5.63
N GLY A 151 18.80 5.86 6.60
CA GLY A 151 19.56 4.62 6.40
C GLY A 151 18.67 3.46 5.95
N ARG A 152 17.35 3.65 5.87
CA ARG A 152 16.38 2.61 5.50
C ARG A 152 15.64 2.97 4.23
N ASN A 153 15.54 2.00 3.32
CA ASN A 153 14.90 2.04 2.01
C ASN A 153 15.50 3.04 1.02
N TYR A 154 15.86 4.26 1.43
CA TYR A 154 16.53 5.28 0.60
C TYR A 154 17.65 5.97 1.38
N LEU A 155 18.53 6.70 0.69
CA LEU A 155 19.61 7.46 1.34
C LEU A 155 19.28 8.94 1.46
N MET A 156 18.70 9.52 0.42
CA MET A 156 18.42 10.96 0.38
C MET A 156 17.07 11.24 -0.27
N GLY A 157 16.50 12.36 0.12
CA GLY A 157 15.28 12.91 -0.48
C GLY A 157 15.27 14.43 -0.42
N LEU A 158 14.53 15.01 -1.33
CA LEU A 158 14.22 16.45 -1.39
C LEU A 158 12.72 16.60 -1.49
N ARG A 159 12.15 17.46 -0.65
CA ARG A 159 10.76 17.90 -0.73
C ARG A 159 10.71 19.41 -0.89
N LEU A 160 9.91 19.88 -1.82
CA LEU A 160 9.55 21.26 -2.01
C LEU A 160 8.04 21.38 -1.86
N THR A 161 7.58 22.32 -1.04
CA THR A 161 6.16 22.60 -0.83
C THR A 161 5.92 24.09 -0.91
N ILE A 162 4.88 24.47 -1.60
CA ILE A 162 4.39 25.86 -1.65
C ILE A 162 2.91 25.88 -1.29
N ALA A 163 2.47 26.88 -0.53
CA ALA A 163 1.08 27.23 -0.31
C ALA A 163 0.93 28.71 -0.48
N GLU A 164 -0.03 29.14 -1.30
CA GLU A 164 -0.22 30.55 -1.65
C GLU A 164 -1.71 30.86 -1.73
N ASN A 165 -2.07 32.06 -1.27
CA ASN A 165 -3.36 32.64 -1.53
C ASN A 165 -3.27 33.49 -2.83
N LEU A 166 -3.97 33.04 -3.86
CA LEU A 166 -3.93 33.68 -5.19
C LEU A 166 -4.86 34.87 -5.30
N GLY A 167 -5.51 35.29 -4.21
CA GLY A 167 -6.52 36.32 -4.20
C GLY A 167 -7.90 35.84 -4.67
N ARG A 168 -8.90 36.66 -4.55
CA ARG A 168 -10.31 36.36 -4.90
C ARG A 168 -10.79 35.03 -4.31
N ASN A 169 -10.34 34.68 -3.09
CA ASN A 169 -10.66 33.42 -2.38
C ASN A 169 -10.21 32.17 -3.08
N TRP A 170 -9.15 32.22 -3.88
CA TRP A 170 -8.44 31.06 -4.40
C TRP A 170 -7.22 30.76 -3.55
N ASP A 171 -7.04 29.49 -3.18
CA ASP A 171 -5.85 28.98 -2.53
C ASP A 171 -5.24 27.86 -3.39
N LEU A 172 -3.92 27.85 -3.44
CA LEU A 172 -3.12 26.84 -4.12
C LEU A 172 -2.10 26.27 -3.15
N ALA A 173 -2.03 24.96 -3.04
CA ALA A 173 -0.89 24.27 -2.44
C ALA A 173 -0.32 23.25 -3.43
N ALA A 174 1.00 23.15 -3.50
CA ALA A 174 1.67 22.17 -4.34
C ALA A 174 2.90 21.60 -3.64
N THR A 175 3.18 20.33 -3.88
CA THR A 175 4.37 19.67 -3.36
C THR A 175 4.99 18.75 -4.40
N VAL A 176 6.31 18.70 -4.40
CA VAL A 176 7.10 17.69 -5.14
C VAL A 176 8.11 17.10 -4.18
N GLN A 177 8.18 15.78 -4.13
CA GLN A 177 9.12 15.04 -3.29
C GLN A 177 9.79 13.94 -4.10
N GLY A 178 11.12 13.97 -4.16
CA GLY A 178 11.96 12.90 -4.70
C GLY A 178 12.72 12.19 -3.59
N ARG A 179 12.82 10.85 -3.65
CA ARG A 179 13.64 10.04 -2.77
C ARG A 179 14.41 9.02 -3.59
N THR A 180 15.68 8.80 -3.24
CA THR A 180 16.53 7.85 -3.94
C THR A 180 17.58 7.24 -3.02
N GLY A 181 18.02 6.03 -3.34
CA GLY A 181 19.13 5.38 -2.70
C GLY A 181 18.86 3.94 -2.28
N ARG A 182 19.85 3.35 -1.61
CA ARG A 182 19.82 1.99 -1.10
C ARG A 182 19.54 1.97 0.39
N ASP A 183 19.07 0.82 0.87
CA ASP A 183 19.03 0.51 2.30
C ASP A 183 20.46 0.24 2.79
N LEU A 184 20.83 0.75 3.97
CA LEU A 184 22.16 0.54 4.55
C LEU A 184 22.25 -0.75 5.37
N TYR A 185 21.15 -1.37 5.72
CA TYR A 185 21.06 -2.52 6.62
C TYR A 185 20.62 -3.80 5.92
N ALA A 186 19.89 -3.67 4.81
CA ALA A 186 19.43 -4.81 4.02
C ALA A 186 20.00 -4.73 2.61
N ASP A 187 20.91 -5.64 2.30
CA ASP A 187 21.58 -5.69 1.01
C ASP A 187 20.61 -5.95 -0.13
N GLY A 188 20.90 -5.37 -1.30
CA GLY A 188 20.05 -5.50 -2.49
C GLY A 188 18.74 -4.72 -2.45
N VAL A 189 18.44 -4.02 -1.34
CA VAL A 189 17.26 -3.17 -1.20
C VAL A 189 17.58 -1.74 -1.63
N PHE A 190 16.72 -1.18 -2.48
CA PHE A 190 16.77 0.22 -2.91
C PHE A 190 15.36 0.78 -3.07
N SER A 191 15.24 2.10 -3.04
CA SER A 191 13.98 2.78 -3.33
C SER A 191 14.23 4.09 -4.08
N ASN A 192 13.47 4.26 -5.15
CA ASN A 192 13.41 5.51 -5.92
C ASN A 192 11.93 5.90 -6.02
N SER A 193 11.60 7.13 -5.63
CA SER A 193 10.23 7.61 -5.73
C SER A 193 10.17 9.09 -6.10
N LEU A 194 9.13 9.43 -6.82
CA LEU A 194 8.74 10.80 -7.12
C LEU A 194 7.25 10.94 -6.79
N ASN A 195 6.93 11.86 -5.89
CA ASN A 195 5.57 12.18 -5.51
C ASN A 195 5.33 13.65 -5.83
N ALA A 196 4.27 13.94 -6.58
CA ALA A 196 3.85 15.30 -6.86
C ALA A 196 2.36 15.43 -6.53
N ALA A 197 1.97 16.58 -5.98
CA ALA A 197 0.55 16.85 -5.74
C ALA A 197 0.24 18.34 -5.82
N ILE A 198 -0.99 18.65 -6.22
CA ILE A 198 -1.53 19.99 -6.32
C ILE A 198 -2.92 19.99 -5.71
N LEU A 199 -3.17 20.91 -4.80
CA LEU A 199 -4.47 21.20 -4.21
C LEU A 199 -4.87 22.62 -4.60
N LEU A 200 -6.00 22.76 -5.23
CA LEU A 200 -6.62 24.05 -5.57
C LEU A 200 -7.95 24.14 -4.85
N SER A 201 -8.17 25.23 -4.12
CA SER A 201 -9.43 25.48 -3.42
C SER A 201 -10.01 26.83 -3.77
N LYS A 202 -11.35 26.91 -3.80
CA LYS A 202 -12.11 28.14 -4.07
C LYS A 202 -13.24 28.28 -3.08
N ARG A 203 -13.30 29.42 -2.41
CA ARG A 203 -14.45 29.81 -1.60
C ARG A 203 -15.34 30.78 -2.38
N PHE A 204 -16.65 30.52 -2.40
CA PHE A 204 -17.65 31.40 -2.98
C PHE A 204 -18.53 31.96 -1.84
N GLY A 205 -18.26 33.19 -1.45
CA GLY A 205 -18.80 33.75 -0.21
C GLY A 205 -18.40 32.91 1.00
N ASP A 206 -19.22 32.93 2.04
CA ASP A 206 -18.96 32.25 3.32
C ASP A 206 -19.61 30.86 3.40
N ARG A 207 -20.30 30.42 2.35
CA ARG A 207 -21.13 29.22 2.38
C ARG A 207 -20.65 28.09 1.52
N HIS A 208 -19.83 28.34 0.51
CA HIS A 208 -19.46 27.35 -0.49
C HIS A 208 -17.95 27.20 -0.55
N LEU A 209 -17.50 25.97 -0.52
CA LEU A 209 -16.10 25.60 -0.71
C LEU A 209 -16.02 24.51 -1.79
N PHE A 210 -15.20 24.75 -2.80
CA PHE A 210 -14.82 23.76 -3.79
C PHE A 210 -13.32 23.49 -3.69
N SER A 211 -12.91 22.25 -3.82
CA SER A 211 -11.49 21.88 -3.89
C SER A 211 -11.25 20.80 -4.93
N LEU A 212 -10.09 20.88 -5.57
CA LEU A 212 -9.58 19.92 -6.53
C LEU A 212 -8.17 19.52 -6.10
N LEU A 213 -7.96 18.22 -5.93
CA LEU A 213 -6.67 17.63 -5.59
C LEU A 213 -6.25 16.67 -6.68
N THR A 214 -4.99 16.74 -7.07
CA THR A 214 -4.35 15.73 -7.91
C THR A 214 -3.06 15.27 -7.25
N VAL A 215 -2.86 13.95 -7.18
CA VAL A 215 -1.65 13.32 -6.62
C VAL A 215 -1.09 12.33 -7.62
N VAL A 216 0.20 12.42 -7.88
CA VAL A 216 0.92 11.53 -8.81
C VAL A 216 2.07 10.84 -8.06
N PRO A 217 1.84 9.67 -7.44
CA PRO A 217 2.89 8.87 -6.85
C PRO A 217 3.51 7.97 -7.92
N VAL A 218 4.83 8.00 -8.03
CA VAL A 218 5.60 7.07 -8.85
C VAL A 218 6.70 6.48 -7.99
N SER A 219 6.79 5.16 -7.93
CA SER A 219 7.83 4.50 -7.14
C SER A 219 8.38 3.25 -7.81
N MET A 220 9.64 2.98 -7.55
CA MET A 220 10.33 1.74 -7.86
C MET A 220 11.18 1.36 -6.67
N ARG A 221 10.93 0.19 -6.10
CA ARG A 221 11.72 -0.31 -4.97
C ARG A 221 11.97 -1.80 -5.10
N SER A 222 13.11 -2.25 -4.63
CA SER A 222 13.34 -3.66 -4.39
C SER A 222 12.82 -4.06 -3.01
N LEU A 223 12.45 -5.32 -2.88
CA LEU A 223 11.88 -5.88 -1.67
C LEU A 223 12.85 -6.91 -1.09
N ARG A 224 12.95 -6.91 0.23
CA ARG A 224 13.55 -8.02 0.95
C ARG A 224 12.52 -9.15 1.07
N THR A 225 12.95 -10.39 0.90
CA THR A 225 12.13 -11.55 1.24
C THR A 225 12.54 -12.11 2.59
N SER A 226 11.58 -12.75 3.25
CA SER A 226 11.88 -13.54 4.44
C SER A 226 12.80 -14.70 4.07
N SER A 227 13.60 -15.14 5.00
CA SER A 227 14.50 -16.29 4.88
C SER A 227 14.29 -17.26 6.03
N THR A 228 15.02 -18.37 6.03
CA THR A 228 14.97 -19.36 7.09
C THR A 228 15.70 -18.86 8.35
N ARG A 229 15.31 -19.36 9.53
CA ARG A 229 16.01 -19.11 10.78
C ARG A 229 17.48 -19.49 10.68
N GLU A 230 17.76 -20.63 10.06
CA GLU A 230 19.10 -21.13 9.84
C GLU A 230 19.97 -20.13 9.05
N ALA A 231 19.43 -19.55 7.96
CA ALA A 231 20.15 -18.53 7.21
C ALA A 231 20.46 -17.27 8.04
N PHE A 232 19.52 -16.80 8.87
CA PHE A 232 19.77 -15.69 9.79
C PHE A 232 20.84 -16.02 10.83
N ASP A 233 20.79 -17.20 11.42
CA ASP A 233 21.74 -17.64 12.44
C ASP A 233 23.16 -17.84 11.86
N LEU A 234 23.26 -18.38 10.65
CA LEU A 234 24.53 -18.60 9.96
C LEU A 234 25.19 -17.31 9.47
N THR A 235 24.41 -16.42 8.88
CA THR A 235 24.92 -15.11 8.40
C THR A 235 25.15 -14.11 9.54
N GLY A 236 24.56 -14.35 10.73
CA GLY A 236 24.54 -13.39 11.83
C GLY A 236 23.76 -12.11 11.50
N ASN A 237 22.98 -12.10 10.41
CA ASN A 237 22.28 -10.94 9.91
C ASN A 237 20.76 -11.16 9.91
N PRO A 238 19.99 -10.59 10.84
CA PRO A 238 18.53 -10.70 10.87
C PRO A 238 17.84 -10.00 9.69
N LEU A 239 18.57 -9.22 8.91
CA LEU A 239 18.11 -8.53 7.71
C LEU A 239 18.65 -9.16 6.42
N TYR A 240 19.22 -10.38 6.52
CA TYR A 240 19.65 -11.12 5.34
C TYR A 240 18.54 -11.18 4.29
N ASN A 241 18.90 -10.95 3.02
CA ASN A 241 17.98 -10.91 1.88
C ASN A 241 18.44 -11.88 0.78
N PRO A 242 17.75 -12.99 0.54
CA PRO A 242 18.10 -13.95 -0.48
C PRO A 242 17.70 -13.53 -1.92
N SER A 243 16.96 -12.44 -2.08
CA SER A 243 16.31 -12.10 -3.37
C SER A 243 17.13 -11.20 -4.27
N TRP A 244 18.42 -11.08 -4.06
CA TRP A 244 19.32 -10.29 -4.89
C TRP A 244 20.62 -11.04 -5.15
N GLY A 245 21.42 -10.54 -6.07
CA GLY A 245 22.75 -11.03 -6.35
C GLY A 245 23.45 -10.14 -7.36
N TYR A 246 24.57 -10.61 -7.89
CA TYR A 246 25.31 -9.88 -8.91
C TYR A 246 25.05 -10.46 -10.30
N GLN A 247 24.95 -9.57 -11.28
CA GLN A 247 24.98 -9.86 -12.70
C GLN A 247 25.99 -8.94 -13.35
N ASP A 248 27.01 -9.48 -14.02
CA ASP A 248 28.11 -8.71 -14.60
C ASP A 248 28.69 -7.67 -13.61
N GLY A 249 28.83 -8.04 -12.34
CA GLY A 249 29.35 -7.20 -11.26
C GLY A 249 28.37 -6.12 -10.75
N LYS A 250 27.14 -6.06 -11.26
CA LYS A 250 26.11 -5.10 -10.83
C LYS A 250 25.05 -5.78 -9.95
N VAL A 251 24.60 -5.06 -8.94
CA VAL A 251 23.50 -5.55 -8.08
C VAL A 251 22.21 -5.67 -8.89
N ARG A 252 21.61 -6.85 -8.87
CA ARG A 252 20.31 -7.15 -9.47
C ARG A 252 19.40 -7.77 -8.41
N SER A 253 18.19 -7.22 -8.26
CA SER A 253 17.16 -7.78 -7.39
C SER A 253 16.12 -8.56 -8.19
N GLY A 254 15.75 -9.73 -7.69
CA GLY A 254 14.67 -10.56 -8.24
C GLY A 254 13.28 -10.03 -7.92
N ARG A 255 13.17 -9.17 -6.88
CA ARG A 255 11.89 -8.65 -6.42
C ARG A 255 11.86 -7.13 -6.45
N ILE A 256 11.23 -6.59 -7.48
CA ILE A 256 11.07 -5.13 -7.66
C ILE A 256 9.60 -4.80 -7.80
N ARG A 257 9.12 -3.90 -6.93
CA ARG A 257 7.80 -3.28 -7.06
C ARG A 257 7.95 -1.97 -7.83
N ARG A 258 7.11 -1.79 -8.85
CA ARG A 258 6.93 -0.55 -9.58
C ARG A 258 5.47 -0.15 -9.50
N GLU A 259 5.23 1.11 -9.19
CA GLU A 259 3.88 1.61 -8.98
C GLU A 259 3.76 3.01 -9.53
N ALA A 260 2.70 3.26 -10.29
CA ALA A 260 2.29 4.57 -10.75
C ALA A 260 0.75 4.58 -10.80
N VAL A 261 0.12 5.12 -9.76
CA VAL A 261 -1.35 5.16 -9.61
C VAL A 261 -1.76 6.58 -9.22
N PRO A 262 -1.90 7.49 -10.20
CA PRO A 262 -2.43 8.84 -9.96
C PRO A 262 -3.84 8.81 -9.35
N LEU A 263 -4.10 9.83 -8.52
CA LEU A 263 -5.38 10.13 -7.89
C LEU A 263 -5.82 11.54 -8.27
N ALA A 264 -7.07 11.69 -8.65
CA ALA A 264 -7.78 12.96 -8.69
C ALA A 264 -8.94 12.94 -7.69
N ALA A 265 -9.14 14.05 -6.96
CA ALA A 265 -10.25 14.19 -6.05
C ALA A 265 -10.88 15.58 -6.20
N ALA A 266 -12.21 15.62 -6.24
CA ALA A 266 -12.99 16.85 -6.22
C ALA A 266 -13.90 16.83 -5.00
N ALA A 267 -13.91 17.89 -4.23
CA ALA A 267 -14.79 18.02 -3.08
C ALA A 267 -15.56 19.34 -3.15
N TYR A 268 -16.83 19.29 -2.79
CA TYR A 268 -17.68 20.44 -2.68
C TYR A 268 -18.41 20.41 -1.35
N ARG A 269 -18.38 21.54 -0.64
CA ARG A 269 -19.09 21.73 0.61
C ARG A 269 -19.98 22.94 0.53
N ILE A 270 -21.17 22.83 1.09
CA ILE A 270 -22.13 23.92 1.23
C ILE A 270 -22.67 24.01 2.65
N ARG A 271 -22.67 25.21 3.21
CA ARG A 271 -23.37 25.53 4.46
C ARG A 271 -24.76 26.04 4.11
N LEU A 272 -25.76 25.17 4.23
CA LEU A 272 -27.16 25.52 3.92
C LEU A 272 -27.74 26.48 4.95
N THR A 273 -27.44 26.22 6.23
CA THR A 273 -27.81 27.05 7.39
C THR A 273 -26.67 27.02 8.40
N ASP A 274 -26.74 27.80 9.45
CA ASP A 274 -25.77 27.74 10.56
C ASP A 274 -25.79 26.38 11.28
N ALA A 275 -26.88 25.64 11.14
CA ALA A 275 -27.05 24.33 11.73
C ALA A 275 -26.77 23.16 10.77
N THR A 276 -26.81 23.37 9.44
CA THR A 276 -26.74 22.28 8.46
C THR A 276 -25.68 22.56 7.40
N SER A 277 -24.76 21.63 7.23
CA SER A 277 -23.80 21.59 6.14
C SER A 277 -23.86 20.27 5.38
N LEU A 278 -23.68 20.33 4.07
CA LEU A 278 -23.56 19.17 3.18
C LEU A 278 -22.19 19.19 2.51
N ALA A 279 -21.64 17.99 2.28
CA ALA A 279 -20.41 17.82 1.54
C ALA A 279 -20.54 16.64 0.56
N ALA A 280 -19.93 16.78 -0.59
CA ALA A 280 -19.76 15.68 -1.54
C ALA A 280 -18.29 15.61 -1.96
N THR A 281 -17.73 14.41 -1.92
CA THR A 281 -16.35 14.15 -2.35
C THR A 281 -16.36 13.04 -3.37
N PHE A 282 -15.74 13.28 -4.50
CA PHE A 282 -15.51 12.29 -5.55
C PHE A 282 -14.00 12.04 -5.67
N THR A 283 -13.60 10.79 -5.78
CA THR A 283 -12.22 10.39 -6.05
C THR A 283 -12.16 9.45 -7.23
N ALA A 284 -11.12 9.59 -8.05
CA ALA A 284 -10.80 8.69 -9.14
C ALA A 284 -9.31 8.39 -9.13
N GLU A 285 -8.95 7.13 -9.07
CA GLU A 285 -7.58 6.66 -9.22
C GLU A 285 -7.49 5.69 -10.40
N THR A 286 -6.40 5.78 -11.16
CA THR A 286 -6.13 4.84 -12.24
C THR A 286 -4.63 4.66 -12.39
N GLY A 287 -4.20 3.45 -12.71
CA GLY A 287 -2.77 3.23 -12.86
C GLY A 287 -2.37 1.78 -12.96
N ILE A 288 -1.08 1.56 -12.73
CA ILE A 288 -0.46 0.25 -12.87
C ILE A 288 0.47 -0.04 -11.71
N ARG A 289 0.42 -1.27 -11.24
CA ARG A 289 1.34 -1.87 -10.26
C ARG A 289 1.97 -3.09 -10.87
N ARG A 290 3.28 -3.24 -10.70
CA ARG A 290 4.06 -4.36 -11.20
C ARG A 290 4.94 -4.91 -10.11
N TYR A 291 4.92 -6.23 -9.96
CA TYR A 291 5.84 -6.97 -9.10
C TYR A 291 6.67 -7.90 -9.95
N SER A 292 7.98 -7.74 -9.94
CA SER A 292 8.85 -8.72 -10.57
C SER A 292 9.03 -9.93 -9.64
N SER A 293 9.09 -11.10 -10.23
CA SER A 293 9.38 -12.36 -9.55
C SER A 293 10.29 -13.21 -10.41
N LEU A 294 11.35 -13.73 -9.78
CA LEU A 294 12.10 -14.83 -10.36
C LEU A 294 11.21 -16.07 -10.37
N ALA A 295 11.05 -16.68 -11.51
CA ALA A 295 10.28 -17.89 -11.69
C ALA A 295 11.16 -18.96 -12.36
N TRP A 296 10.86 -20.22 -12.02
CA TRP A 296 11.55 -21.38 -12.59
C TRP A 296 10.54 -22.50 -12.85
N TYR A 297 10.73 -23.18 -13.95
CA TYR A 297 9.84 -24.19 -14.44
C TYR A 297 10.65 -25.43 -14.86
N ASP A 298 10.30 -26.59 -14.30
CA ASP A 298 11.01 -27.84 -14.50
C ASP A 298 12.53 -27.71 -14.25
N ALA A 299 12.87 -26.99 -13.17
CA ALA A 299 14.24 -26.69 -12.80
C ALA A 299 14.38 -26.60 -11.27
N PRO A 300 15.59 -26.82 -10.70
CA PRO A 300 15.84 -26.66 -9.28
C PRO A 300 15.56 -25.23 -8.79
N SER A 301 15.18 -25.10 -7.51
CA SER A 301 14.98 -23.79 -6.90
C SER A 301 16.24 -22.92 -7.01
N PRO A 302 16.12 -21.70 -7.55
CA PRO A 302 17.25 -20.78 -7.70
C PRO A 302 17.56 -20.00 -6.41
N MET A 303 16.76 -20.19 -5.37
CA MET A 303 16.90 -19.42 -4.14
C MET A 303 18.03 -19.99 -3.28
N PRO A 304 18.99 -19.15 -2.85
CA PRO A 304 20.14 -19.60 -2.06
C PRO A 304 19.73 -20.21 -0.71
N ASP A 305 18.65 -19.72 -0.11
CA ASP A 305 18.11 -20.18 1.16
C ASP A 305 17.06 -21.29 1.03
N TYR A 306 16.98 -21.93 -0.13
CA TYR A 306 16.12 -23.09 -0.28
C TYR A 306 16.58 -24.22 0.64
N TYR A 307 15.66 -24.79 1.41
CA TYR A 307 16.00 -25.70 2.52
C TYR A 307 16.93 -26.86 2.13
N ARG A 308 16.83 -27.36 0.89
CA ARG A 308 17.70 -28.45 0.40
C ARG A 308 19.14 -28.02 0.15
N TRP A 309 19.38 -26.73 -0.02
CA TRP A 309 20.73 -26.14 -0.17
C TRP A 309 21.35 -25.73 1.16
N MET A 310 20.56 -25.79 2.24
CA MET A 310 21.02 -25.36 3.56
C MET A 310 21.82 -26.48 4.27
N PRO A 311 22.79 -26.11 5.11
CA PRO A 311 23.60 -27.09 5.87
C PRO A 311 22.76 -28.06 6.69
N GLY A 312 21.67 -27.59 7.31
CA GLY A 312 20.80 -28.42 8.14
C GLY A 312 20.12 -29.57 7.42
N TYR A 313 20.02 -29.54 6.10
CA TYR A 313 19.47 -30.62 5.28
C TYR A 313 20.52 -31.65 4.89
N GLN A 314 21.82 -31.33 4.93
CA GLN A 314 22.90 -32.23 4.50
C GLN A 314 23.09 -33.35 5.50
N THR A 315 23.09 -34.58 5.01
CA THR A 315 23.28 -35.77 5.83
C THR A 315 24.77 -36.14 6.03
N ASP A 316 25.62 -35.79 5.06
CA ASP A 316 27.05 -35.96 5.16
C ASP A 316 27.70 -34.90 6.04
N PRO A 317 28.40 -35.27 7.13
CA PRO A 317 28.98 -34.32 8.07
C PRO A 317 30.04 -33.39 7.46
N VAL A 318 30.81 -33.86 6.48
CA VAL A 318 31.84 -33.05 5.83
C VAL A 318 31.22 -31.98 4.98
N THR A 319 30.29 -32.37 4.10
CA THR A 319 29.53 -31.43 3.25
C THR A 319 28.78 -30.39 4.11
N ARG A 320 28.16 -30.84 5.20
CA ARG A 320 27.48 -29.95 6.15
C ARG A 320 28.42 -28.91 6.71
N LEU A 321 29.58 -29.32 7.20
CA LEU A 321 30.55 -28.40 7.80
C LEU A 321 31.10 -27.40 6.76
N GLU A 322 31.39 -27.86 5.55
CA GLU A 322 31.83 -26.99 4.46
C GLU A 322 30.79 -25.93 4.14
N MET A 323 29.54 -26.33 4.01
CA MET A 323 28.44 -25.39 3.74
C MET A 323 28.22 -24.42 4.91
N GLU A 324 28.30 -24.88 6.18
CA GLU A 324 28.24 -23.99 7.34
C GLU A 324 29.35 -22.92 7.28
N ASN A 325 30.56 -23.31 6.92
CA ASN A 325 31.70 -22.39 6.82
C ASN A 325 31.48 -21.36 5.69
N ILE A 326 30.96 -21.78 4.53
CA ILE A 326 30.60 -20.90 3.40
C ILE A 326 29.57 -19.86 3.83
N TRP A 327 28.50 -20.31 4.50
CA TRP A 327 27.44 -19.44 4.99
C TRP A 327 27.94 -18.46 6.07
N ARG A 328 28.74 -18.94 7.02
CA ARG A 328 29.33 -18.09 8.08
C ARG A 328 30.34 -17.07 7.53
N ALA A 329 31.04 -17.42 6.46
CA ALA A 329 31.92 -16.50 5.73
C ALA A 329 31.13 -15.48 4.90
N ASN A 330 29.82 -15.63 4.81
CA ASN A 330 28.94 -14.80 3.98
C ASN A 330 29.38 -14.71 2.51
N ASP A 331 29.83 -15.86 1.96
CA ASP A 331 30.29 -15.91 0.57
C ASP A 331 29.13 -15.67 -0.39
N VAL A 332 29.12 -14.48 -1.01
CA VAL A 332 28.05 -14.00 -1.89
C VAL A 332 27.76 -14.93 -3.08
N ARG A 333 28.69 -15.77 -3.48
CA ARG A 333 28.48 -16.74 -4.56
C ARG A 333 27.48 -17.85 -4.20
N TYR A 334 27.31 -18.11 -2.90
CA TYR A 334 26.44 -19.15 -2.37
C TYR A 334 25.26 -18.58 -1.56
N THR A 335 25.47 -17.43 -0.95
CA THR A 335 24.45 -16.80 -0.10
C THR A 335 23.54 -15.84 -0.87
N GLN A 336 23.81 -15.61 -2.15
CA GLN A 336 23.03 -14.73 -3.01
C GLN A 336 22.69 -15.41 -4.34
N ILE A 337 21.76 -14.81 -5.10
CA ILE A 337 21.36 -15.32 -6.42
C ILE A 337 22.52 -15.21 -7.41
N ASP A 338 22.88 -16.32 -8.03
CA ASP A 338 23.80 -16.35 -9.19
C ASP A 338 23.03 -16.14 -10.50
N TRP A 339 22.89 -14.87 -10.90
CA TRP A 339 22.18 -14.52 -12.13
C TRP A 339 22.87 -15.06 -13.40
N ASP A 340 24.19 -15.09 -13.41
CA ASP A 340 24.95 -15.54 -14.57
C ASP A 340 24.77 -17.06 -14.80
N GLU A 341 24.56 -17.83 -13.73
CA GLU A 341 24.22 -19.24 -13.80
C GLU A 341 22.91 -19.48 -14.54
N PHE A 342 21.87 -18.67 -14.29
CA PHE A 342 20.58 -18.83 -14.99
C PHE A 342 20.72 -18.62 -16.50
N TYR A 343 21.52 -17.66 -16.91
CA TYR A 343 21.83 -17.48 -18.33
C TYR A 343 22.58 -18.68 -18.91
N ARG A 344 23.50 -19.30 -18.15
CA ARG A 344 24.21 -20.52 -18.57
C ARG A 344 23.28 -21.71 -18.69
N GLN A 345 22.45 -21.93 -17.68
CA GLN A 345 21.50 -23.04 -17.65
C GLN A 345 20.44 -22.91 -18.76
N ASN A 346 19.90 -21.74 -18.93
CA ASN A 346 18.96 -21.49 -20.01
C ASN A 346 19.58 -21.80 -21.39
N ARG A 347 20.82 -21.31 -21.67
CA ARG A 347 21.49 -21.62 -22.93
C ARG A 347 21.66 -23.12 -23.19
N ASN A 348 21.73 -23.94 -22.14
CA ASN A 348 21.92 -25.37 -22.22
C ASN A 348 20.59 -26.16 -22.14
N SER A 349 19.42 -25.49 -22.05
CA SER A 349 18.14 -26.18 -22.00
C SER A 349 17.89 -27.00 -23.27
N LYS A 350 17.42 -28.23 -23.12
CA LYS A 350 17.35 -29.26 -24.19
C LYS A 350 16.34 -28.89 -25.29
N ASP A 351 15.22 -28.30 -24.92
CA ASP A 351 14.11 -27.94 -25.82
C ASP A 351 14.19 -26.51 -26.38
N GLY A 352 15.20 -25.74 -25.96
CA GLY A 352 15.37 -24.34 -26.37
C GLY A 352 14.47 -23.35 -25.65
N SER A 353 13.54 -23.81 -24.80
CA SER A 353 12.68 -22.97 -23.96
C SER A 353 13.45 -22.46 -22.73
N ALA A 354 13.08 -21.29 -22.22
CA ALA A 354 13.60 -20.78 -20.94
C ALA A 354 13.05 -21.65 -19.78
N THR A 355 13.91 -21.99 -18.84
CA THR A 355 13.52 -22.67 -17.58
C THR A 355 13.58 -21.73 -16.39
N TYR A 356 14.52 -20.77 -16.40
CA TYR A 356 14.58 -19.65 -15.47
C TYR A 356 14.20 -18.37 -16.19
N LEU A 357 13.34 -17.55 -15.58
CA LEU A 357 12.87 -16.33 -16.20
C LEU A 357 12.44 -15.31 -15.14
N MET A 358 12.32 -14.07 -15.56
CA MET A 358 11.67 -13.02 -14.76
C MET A 358 10.27 -12.75 -15.31
N GLU A 359 9.30 -12.81 -14.42
CA GLU A 359 7.92 -12.40 -14.71
C GLU A 359 7.56 -11.12 -13.97
N ASP A 360 6.70 -10.30 -14.54
CA ASP A 360 6.01 -9.23 -13.83
C ASP A 360 4.56 -9.69 -13.56
N ARG A 361 4.14 -9.66 -12.32
CA ARG A 361 2.73 -9.74 -11.90
C ARG A 361 2.18 -8.34 -11.95
N VAL A 362 1.22 -8.12 -12.82
CA VAL A 362 0.71 -6.80 -13.15
C VAL A 362 -0.72 -6.66 -12.69
N GLU A 363 -1.01 -5.55 -12.05
CA GLU A 363 -2.35 -5.09 -11.75
C GLU A 363 -2.57 -3.73 -12.40
N ARG A 364 -3.63 -3.62 -13.21
CA ARG A 364 -4.17 -2.33 -13.64
C ARG A 364 -5.38 -2.01 -12.81
N ILE A 365 -5.41 -0.82 -12.23
CA ILE A 365 -6.45 -0.38 -11.30
C ILE A 365 -7.17 0.81 -11.93
N ALA A 366 -8.50 0.79 -11.84
CA ALA A 366 -9.35 1.96 -11.99
C ALA A 366 -10.38 1.93 -10.85
N ASN A 367 -10.34 2.92 -9.97
CA ASN A 367 -11.22 3.00 -8.81
C ASN A 367 -11.86 4.38 -8.75
N MET A 368 -13.18 4.41 -8.61
CA MET A 368 -13.96 5.64 -8.47
C MET A 368 -14.81 5.53 -7.21
N GLN A 369 -14.82 6.59 -6.40
CA GLN A 369 -15.62 6.62 -5.19
C GLN A 369 -16.32 7.98 -5.07
N LEU A 370 -17.56 7.95 -4.62
CA LEU A 370 -18.37 9.12 -4.28
C LEU A 370 -18.88 8.97 -2.85
N LEU A 371 -18.67 9.98 -2.04
CA LEU A 371 -19.27 10.12 -0.72
C LEU A 371 -20.03 11.43 -0.68
N ALA A 372 -21.31 11.37 -0.34
CA ALA A 372 -22.11 12.55 0.00
C ALA A 372 -22.54 12.44 1.46
N GLU A 373 -22.24 13.47 2.25
CA GLU A 373 -22.50 13.50 3.68
C GLU A 373 -23.16 14.79 4.10
N GLY A 374 -23.93 14.71 5.19
CA GLY A 374 -24.55 15.87 5.80
C GLY A 374 -24.40 15.84 7.32
N ILE A 375 -24.28 17.03 7.89
CA ILE A 375 -24.24 17.25 9.33
C ILE A 375 -25.32 18.28 9.66
N THR A 376 -26.21 17.91 10.56
CA THR A 376 -27.27 18.83 11.03
C THR A 376 -27.26 18.89 12.55
N ARG A 377 -27.07 20.07 13.09
CA ARG A 377 -27.23 20.37 14.51
C ARG A 377 -28.71 20.64 14.78
N ILE A 378 -29.41 19.68 15.36
CA ILE A 378 -30.84 19.80 15.67
C ILE A 378 -31.05 20.71 16.88
N SER A 379 -30.13 20.65 17.84
CA SER A 379 -30.11 21.51 19.03
C SER A 379 -28.64 21.69 19.48
N GLU A 380 -28.42 22.50 20.51
CA GLU A 380 -27.09 22.66 21.12
C GLU A 380 -26.50 21.33 21.62
N ARG A 381 -27.38 20.36 21.93
CA ARG A 381 -27.00 19.06 22.49
C ARG A 381 -27.07 17.92 21.48
N LEU A 382 -27.75 18.09 20.35
CA LEU A 382 -28.06 16.98 19.44
C LEU A 382 -27.56 17.28 18.03
N THR A 383 -26.66 16.45 17.53
CA THR A 383 -26.13 16.49 16.17
C THR A 383 -26.40 15.18 15.44
N VAL A 384 -26.88 15.29 14.21
CA VAL A 384 -27.09 14.13 13.31
C VAL A 384 -26.10 14.22 12.17
N ARG A 385 -25.45 13.11 11.85
CA ARG A 385 -24.63 12.91 10.66
C ARG A 385 -25.27 11.85 9.80
N TYR A 386 -25.25 12.02 8.50
CA TYR A 386 -25.81 11.05 7.55
C TYR A 386 -25.03 11.11 6.25
N GLY A 387 -24.98 10.01 5.53
CA GLY A 387 -24.23 9.94 4.27
C GLY A 387 -24.55 8.71 3.45
N ILE A 388 -24.22 8.83 2.18
CA ILE A 388 -24.27 7.75 1.19
C ILE A 388 -22.91 7.65 0.52
N ARG A 389 -22.48 6.42 0.26
CA ARG A 389 -21.23 6.10 -0.45
C ARG A 389 -21.55 5.21 -1.63
N ALA A 390 -20.92 5.49 -2.77
CA ALA A 390 -20.86 4.60 -3.91
C ALA A 390 -19.41 4.43 -4.34
N ALA A 391 -19.01 3.21 -4.68
CA ALA A 391 -17.67 2.93 -5.17
C ALA A 391 -17.73 1.89 -6.29
N ARG A 392 -16.81 2.02 -7.26
CA ARG A 392 -16.56 1.05 -8.31
C ARG A 392 -15.07 0.87 -8.48
N THR A 393 -14.64 -0.38 -8.41
CA THR A 393 -13.26 -0.79 -8.66
C THR A 393 -13.25 -1.77 -9.82
N ASP A 394 -12.49 -1.47 -10.86
CA ASP A 394 -12.16 -2.36 -11.97
C ASP A 394 -10.66 -2.66 -11.89
N SER A 395 -10.28 -3.91 -11.68
CA SER A 395 -8.88 -4.36 -11.62
C SER A 395 -8.66 -5.45 -12.65
N ARG A 396 -7.57 -5.37 -13.41
CA ARG A 396 -7.10 -6.42 -14.29
C ARG A 396 -5.78 -6.97 -13.83
N PHE A 397 -5.74 -8.27 -13.62
CA PHE A 397 -4.56 -9.01 -13.14
C PHE A 397 -4.03 -9.90 -14.24
N TYR A 398 -2.71 -9.81 -14.52
CA TYR A 398 -2.07 -10.69 -15.50
C TYR A 398 -0.59 -10.84 -15.19
N LYS A 399 -0.01 -11.94 -15.70
CA LYS A 399 1.44 -12.12 -15.77
C LYS A 399 1.97 -11.59 -17.09
N GLN A 400 3.14 -10.97 -17.07
CA GLN A 400 3.85 -10.50 -18.25
C GLN A 400 5.30 -10.99 -18.22
N MET A 401 5.76 -11.57 -19.31
CA MET A 401 7.15 -11.97 -19.46
C MET A 401 8.03 -10.73 -19.47
N ARG A 402 9.01 -10.72 -18.59
CA ARG A 402 9.92 -9.58 -18.44
C ARG A 402 11.31 -9.82 -19.02
N ASP A 403 11.87 -11.01 -18.77
CA ASP A 403 13.23 -11.36 -19.17
C ASP A 403 13.33 -12.90 -19.27
N LEU A 404 13.74 -13.38 -20.42
CA LEU A 404 13.91 -14.80 -20.72
C LEU A 404 15.33 -15.31 -20.42
N MET A 405 16.16 -14.46 -19.81
CA MET A 405 17.53 -14.77 -19.39
C MET A 405 18.35 -15.48 -20.48
N GLY A 406 18.39 -14.85 -21.67
CA GLY A 406 19.20 -15.32 -22.80
C GLY A 406 18.54 -16.33 -23.74
N ARG A 407 17.26 -16.66 -23.50
CA ARG A 407 16.44 -17.42 -24.45
C ARG A 407 15.51 -16.51 -25.25
N SER A 408 15.00 -17.01 -26.37
CA SER A 408 14.10 -16.28 -27.24
C SER A 408 12.62 -16.54 -26.94
N TYR A 409 12.29 -17.58 -26.17
CA TYR A 409 10.92 -17.96 -25.84
C TYR A 409 10.81 -18.84 -24.59
N PHE A 410 9.62 -18.91 -24.08
CA PHE A 410 9.13 -19.83 -23.05
C PHE A 410 7.84 -20.51 -23.56
N VAL A 411 7.61 -21.75 -23.21
CA VAL A 411 6.38 -22.47 -23.55
C VAL A 411 5.40 -22.38 -22.39
N ASP A 412 4.19 -21.86 -22.64
CA ASP A 412 3.17 -21.60 -21.61
C ASP A 412 2.41 -22.88 -21.26
N ARG A 413 2.89 -23.57 -20.23
CA ARG A 413 2.28 -24.78 -19.66
C ARG A 413 2.12 -24.65 -18.15
N ASP A 414 1.21 -25.43 -17.58
CA ASP A 414 1.13 -25.62 -16.14
C ASP A 414 2.13 -26.70 -15.68
N TYR A 415 3.34 -26.28 -15.41
CA TYR A 415 4.43 -27.15 -15.01
C TYR A 415 4.26 -27.77 -13.60
N TYR A 416 3.33 -27.28 -12.79
CA TYR A 416 3.04 -27.84 -11.46
C TYR A 416 2.27 -29.16 -11.51
N LEU A 417 1.58 -29.42 -12.62
CA LEU A 417 0.78 -30.63 -12.82
C LEU A 417 1.47 -31.70 -13.65
N ILE A 418 2.69 -31.48 -14.12
CA ILE A 418 3.38 -32.34 -15.07
C ILE A 418 3.75 -33.73 -14.48
N ASP A 419 3.98 -33.81 -13.17
CA ASP A 419 4.47 -35.02 -12.49
C ASP A 419 3.43 -36.15 -12.40
N ASP A 420 2.15 -35.89 -12.63
CA ASP A 420 1.10 -36.89 -12.42
C ASP A 420 0.94 -37.88 -13.57
N GLY A 421 1.56 -37.65 -14.72
CA GLY A 421 1.41 -38.53 -15.90
C GLY A 421 -0.03 -38.72 -16.43
N VAL A 422 -1.02 -38.20 -15.67
CA VAL A 422 -2.45 -38.44 -15.89
C VAL A 422 -3.04 -37.46 -16.93
N TYR A 423 -2.49 -36.26 -17.01
CA TYR A 423 -3.13 -35.16 -17.73
C TYR A 423 -2.58 -34.94 -19.15
N GLY A 424 -1.39 -35.40 -19.47
CA GLY A 424 -0.78 -35.28 -20.81
C GLY A 424 -0.86 -33.83 -21.37
N ASN A 425 -1.35 -33.69 -22.59
CA ASN A 425 -1.48 -32.40 -23.26
C ASN A 425 -2.57 -31.46 -22.67
N LYS A 426 -3.26 -31.85 -21.59
CA LYS A 426 -4.27 -31.02 -20.93
C LYS A 426 -3.67 -29.99 -19.96
N LEU A 427 -2.39 -30.02 -19.75
CA LEU A 427 -1.66 -29.14 -18.82
C LEU A 427 -1.34 -27.78 -19.45
N GLN A 428 -2.36 -27.11 -19.93
CA GLN A 428 -2.21 -25.84 -20.64
C GLN A 428 -2.80 -24.71 -19.81
N ASN A 429 -2.08 -23.61 -19.65
CA ASN A 429 -2.65 -22.38 -19.08
C ASN A 429 -3.67 -21.74 -20.05
N ASP A 430 -3.43 -21.86 -21.34
CA ASP A 430 -4.37 -21.43 -22.39
C ASP A 430 -4.86 -22.65 -23.19
N LEU A 431 -6.05 -23.14 -22.87
CA LEU A 431 -6.66 -24.30 -23.54
C LEU A 431 -7.00 -24.06 -25.01
N ARG A 432 -7.10 -22.79 -25.44
CA ARG A 432 -7.39 -22.44 -26.84
C ARG A 432 -6.15 -22.42 -27.71
N HIS A 433 -4.98 -22.20 -27.09
CA HIS A 433 -3.68 -22.11 -27.74
C HIS A 433 -2.67 -22.98 -27.00
N PRO A 434 -2.74 -24.30 -27.12
CA PRO A 434 -1.82 -25.21 -26.47
C PRO A 434 -0.37 -24.91 -26.86
N ASP A 435 0.54 -25.09 -25.91
CA ASP A 435 1.98 -24.88 -26.10
C ASP A 435 2.35 -23.48 -26.65
N ARG A 436 1.59 -22.48 -26.24
CA ARG A 436 1.77 -21.12 -26.70
C ARG A 436 3.18 -20.62 -26.44
N ILE A 437 3.82 -20.08 -27.46
CA ILE A 437 5.14 -19.47 -27.39
C ILE A 437 5.03 -18.08 -26.80
N ILE A 438 5.73 -17.85 -25.69
CA ILE A 438 5.77 -16.57 -24.96
C ILE A 438 7.13 -15.92 -25.16
N ARG A 439 7.11 -14.66 -25.54
CA ARG A 439 8.27 -13.80 -25.70
C ARG A 439 8.26 -12.69 -24.67
N GLU A 440 9.36 -11.95 -24.56
CA GLU A 440 9.42 -10.79 -23.68
C GLU A 440 8.32 -9.77 -24.05
N GLY A 441 7.59 -9.32 -23.01
CA GLY A 441 6.44 -8.44 -23.17
C GLY A 441 5.10 -9.15 -23.32
N ASP A 442 5.04 -10.44 -23.64
CA ASP A 442 3.82 -11.20 -23.77
C ASP A 442 3.17 -11.48 -22.43
N ARG A 443 1.84 -11.59 -22.43
CA ARG A 443 1.07 -12.06 -21.27
C ARG A 443 0.96 -13.57 -21.30
N PHE A 444 1.04 -14.20 -20.14
CA PHE A 444 0.96 -15.65 -20.00
C PHE A 444 0.42 -16.07 -18.63
N GLY A 445 0.21 -17.37 -18.45
CA GLY A 445 -0.30 -17.94 -17.21
C GLY A 445 -1.73 -17.52 -16.94
N TYR A 446 -1.96 -16.38 -16.32
CA TYR A 446 -3.30 -15.84 -16.05
C TYR A 446 -3.50 -14.42 -16.59
N ASP A 447 -4.74 -14.12 -16.98
CA ASP A 447 -5.21 -12.77 -17.34
C ASP A 447 -6.72 -12.70 -17.04
N TYR A 448 -7.10 -11.95 -15.98
CA TYR A 448 -8.50 -11.85 -15.56
C TYR A 448 -8.84 -10.45 -15.03
N ASP A 449 -10.12 -10.13 -15.13
CA ASP A 449 -10.69 -8.88 -14.63
C ASP A 449 -11.51 -9.14 -13.36
N LEU A 450 -11.36 -8.24 -12.36
CA LEU A 450 -12.18 -8.19 -11.16
C LEU A 450 -12.91 -6.85 -11.12
N ARG A 451 -14.23 -6.90 -11.04
CA ARG A 451 -15.07 -5.72 -10.88
C ARG A 451 -15.85 -5.77 -9.59
N ARG A 452 -15.72 -4.70 -8.78
CA ARG A 452 -16.45 -4.55 -7.52
C ARG A 452 -17.25 -3.26 -7.55
N ASN A 453 -18.54 -3.35 -7.22
CA ASN A 453 -19.42 -2.20 -7.02
C ASN A 453 -19.91 -2.22 -5.57
N GLU A 454 -19.85 -1.08 -4.90
CA GLU A 454 -20.26 -0.93 -3.52
C GLU A 454 -21.22 0.25 -3.41
N ILE A 455 -22.28 0.08 -2.64
CA ILE A 455 -23.19 1.15 -2.25
C ILE A 455 -23.42 0.99 -0.74
N GLY A 456 -23.32 2.09 -0.02
CA GLY A 456 -23.53 2.11 1.42
C GLY A 456 -24.23 3.39 1.85
N ALA A 457 -25.00 3.31 2.91
CA ALA A 457 -25.57 4.45 3.59
C ALA A 457 -25.33 4.31 5.09
N GLY A 458 -25.14 5.42 5.77
CA GLY A 458 -24.91 5.43 7.21
C GLY A 458 -25.39 6.71 7.84
N GLY A 459 -25.58 6.66 9.16
CA GLY A 459 -25.90 7.82 9.94
C GLY A 459 -25.46 7.64 11.39
N SER A 460 -25.24 8.74 12.09
CA SER A 460 -25.01 8.74 13.52
C SER A 460 -25.74 9.89 14.20
N LEU A 461 -26.07 9.67 15.43
CA LEU A 461 -26.70 10.64 16.31
C LEU A 461 -25.76 10.86 17.49
N GLU A 462 -25.34 12.08 17.70
CA GLU A 462 -24.49 12.45 18.83
C GLU A 462 -25.27 13.37 19.78
N TYR A 463 -25.34 12.97 21.04
CA TYR A 463 -25.91 13.78 22.13
C TYR A 463 -24.81 14.22 23.09
N ARG A 464 -24.73 15.50 23.37
CA ARG A 464 -23.79 16.11 24.33
C ARG A 464 -24.53 16.88 25.41
N ALA A 465 -24.25 16.53 26.66
CA ALA A 465 -24.62 17.30 27.85
C ALA A 465 -23.35 17.56 28.67
N ASP A 466 -23.43 18.39 29.70
CA ASP A 466 -22.27 18.86 30.47
C ASP A 466 -21.36 17.73 30.99
N ARG A 467 -21.95 16.58 31.32
CA ARG A 467 -21.25 15.40 31.87
C ARG A 467 -21.48 14.11 31.09
N LEU A 468 -22.22 14.16 29.98
CA LEU A 468 -22.58 12.98 29.19
C LEU A 468 -22.36 13.25 27.70
N ARG A 469 -21.63 12.35 27.05
CA ARG A 469 -21.55 12.25 25.59
C ARG A 469 -22.02 10.85 25.21
N ALA A 470 -23.07 10.77 24.41
CA ALA A 470 -23.60 9.54 23.87
C ALA A 470 -23.68 9.63 22.36
N PHE A 471 -23.47 8.51 21.67
CA PHE A 471 -23.58 8.42 20.21
C PHE A 471 -24.12 7.02 19.82
N ILE A 472 -24.85 7.01 18.75
CA ILE A 472 -25.38 5.82 18.07
C ILE A 472 -25.08 5.93 16.59
#